data_eb076cb4fdee510b195a491489aab440
#
_entry.id   eb076cb4fdee510b195a491489aab440
#
_cell.length_a   1.000
_cell.length_b   1.000
_cell.length_c   1.000
_cell.angle_alpha   90.00
_cell.angle_beta   90.00
_cell.angle_gamma   90.00
#
_symmetry.space_group_name_H-M   'P 1'
#
loop_
_entity.id
_entity.type
_entity.pdbx_description
1 polymer ?
#
loop_
_entity_poly.entity_id
_entity_poly.type
_entity_poly.pdbx_seq_one_letter_code
_entity_poly.pdbx_strand_id
1 'polypeptide(L)'
;KDGKENGQGTHIWTNGNKYVGEFKDSKKHGQGTTTFHDDGTTYIGEFKDDEMHGQGTNTYANGDQYVGEFKDGKKHGQGTFTWTDGDKYVGEFKDDLKHGQGTYTMANGTVGKGIWENDELVEPN
;
A
#
# COMPACT_ATOMS: atom_id res chain seq x y z
N LYS A 1 27.16 14.85 -4.90
CA LYS A 1 28.05 14.06 -5.70
C LYS A 1 27.37 13.70 -7.00
N ASP A 2 27.93 14.10 -8.10
CA ASP A 2 27.33 13.93 -9.42
C ASP A 2 25.92 14.51 -9.51
N GLY A 3 25.57 15.42 -8.60
CA GLY A 3 24.25 16.04 -8.58
C GLY A 3 23.11 15.11 -8.20
N LYS A 4 23.41 13.88 -7.75
CA LYS A 4 22.39 12.90 -7.38
C LYS A 4 22.36 12.67 -5.88
N GLU A 5 21.15 12.50 -5.35
CA GLU A 5 20.96 12.22 -3.94
C GLU A 5 21.14 10.73 -3.67
N ASN A 6 21.85 10.42 -2.61
CA ASN A 6 22.04 9.05 -2.12
C ASN A 6 21.98 9.08 -0.60
N GLY A 7 21.37 8.04 -0.01
CA GLY A 7 21.21 7.95 1.43
C GLY A 7 19.93 8.59 1.91
N GLN A 8 19.90 8.96 3.20
CA GLN A 8 18.69 9.51 3.83
C GLN A 8 18.46 10.95 3.41
N GLY A 9 17.19 11.29 3.15
CA GLY A 9 16.84 12.65 2.78
C GLY A 9 15.36 12.94 2.94
N THR A 10 15.01 14.22 2.75
CA THR A 10 13.63 14.69 2.81
C THR A 10 13.36 15.50 1.55
N HIS A 11 12.24 15.20 0.90
CA HIS A 11 11.82 15.95 -0.29
C HIS A 11 10.37 16.40 -0.11
N ILE A 12 10.12 17.66 -0.38
CA ILE A 12 8.77 18.24 -0.32
C ILE A 12 8.45 18.80 -1.70
N TRP A 13 7.35 18.28 -2.31
CA TRP A 13 6.92 18.75 -3.63
C TRP A 13 6.06 19.99 -3.52
N THR A 14 5.91 20.68 -4.62
CA THR A 14 5.13 21.94 -4.65
C THR A 14 3.66 21.74 -4.27
N ASN A 15 3.13 20.52 -4.49
CA ASN A 15 1.74 20.22 -4.10
C ASN A 15 1.59 19.88 -2.61
N GLY A 16 2.69 19.88 -1.86
CA GLY A 16 2.66 19.59 -0.42
C GLY A 16 2.95 18.15 -0.05
N ASN A 17 3.10 17.26 -1.03
CA ASN A 17 3.51 15.88 -0.73
C ASN A 17 4.91 15.86 -0.15
N LYS A 18 5.17 14.92 0.74
CA LYS A 18 6.46 14.84 1.44
C LYS A 18 6.97 13.40 1.45
N TYR A 19 8.25 13.25 1.19
CA TYR A 19 8.95 11.96 1.34
C TYR A 19 10.10 12.12 2.32
N VAL A 20 10.20 11.19 3.26
CA VAL A 20 11.34 11.10 4.19
C VAL A 20 11.85 9.67 4.13
N GLY A 21 13.10 9.49 3.71
CA GLY A 21 13.64 8.14 3.62
C GLY A 21 14.88 8.07 2.77
N GLU A 22 15.14 6.89 2.26
CA GLU A 22 16.35 6.61 1.49
C GLU A 22 16.21 7.01 0.03
N PHE A 23 17.30 7.48 -0.54
CA PHE A 23 17.41 7.82 -1.95
C PHE A 23 18.56 7.06 -2.57
N LYS A 24 18.44 6.75 -3.84
CA LYS A 24 19.51 6.20 -4.65
C LYS A 24 19.40 6.85 -6.03
N ASP A 25 20.48 7.51 -6.47
CA ASP A 25 20.51 8.21 -7.75
C ASP A 25 19.31 9.15 -7.90
N SER A 26 19.00 9.90 -6.83
CA SER A 26 17.90 10.87 -6.76
C SER A 26 16.50 10.26 -6.84
N LYS A 27 16.39 8.95 -6.66
CA LYS A 27 15.08 8.26 -6.65
C LYS A 27 14.81 7.67 -5.27
N LYS A 28 13.53 7.65 -4.90
CA LYS A 28 13.12 6.97 -3.68
C LYS A 28 13.51 5.49 -3.79
N HIS A 29 14.16 4.98 -2.75
CA HIS A 29 14.69 3.63 -2.75
C HIS A 29 14.80 3.13 -1.31
N GLY A 30 14.60 1.82 -1.08
CA GLY A 30 14.70 1.27 0.27
C GLY A 30 13.53 1.74 1.13
N GLN A 31 13.78 1.99 2.41
CA GLN A 31 12.74 2.35 3.36
C GLN A 31 12.43 3.84 3.34
N GLY A 32 11.14 4.18 3.35
CA GLY A 32 10.74 5.58 3.40
C GLY A 32 9.30 5.78 3.80
N THR A 33 8.94 7.03 4.06
CA THR A 33 7.59 7.45 4.41
C THR A 33 7.16 8.55 3.45
N THR A 34 6.01 8.35 2.79
CA THR A 34 5.42 9.37 1.92
C THR A 34 4.10 9.82 2.53
N THR A 35 3.92 11.13 2.62
CA THR A 35 2.66 11.74 3.04
C THR A 35 2.08 12.48 1.85
N PHE A 36 0.85 12.10 1.46
CA PHE A 36 0.15 12.73 0.35
C PHE A 36 -0.73 13.84 0.89
N HIS A 37 -0.44 15.07 0.47
CA HIS A 37 -1.11 16.25 0.99
C HIS A 37 -2.61 16.29 0.67
N ASP A 38 -2.95 15.96 -0.57
CA ASP A 38 -4.32 16.15 -1.07
C ASP A 38 -5.34 15.23 -0.41
N ASP A 39 -5.00 13.96 -0.22
CA ASP A 39 -5.96 13.00 0.34
C ASP A 39 -5.60 12.54 1.75
N GLY A 40 -4.48 13.00 2.30
CA GLY A 40 -4.07 12.65 3.65
C GLY A 40 -3.56 11.22 3.82
N THR A 41 -3.31 10.51 2.75
CA THR A 41 -2.79 9.14 2.81
C THR A 41 -1.31 9.16 3.18
N THR A 42 -0.91 8.22 4.02
CA THR A 42 0.50 8.03 4.39
C THR A 42 0.93 6.61 4.01
N TYR A 43 2.05 6.52 3.31
CA TYR A 43 2.67 5.22 3.02
C TYR A 43 3.99 5.09 3.77
N ILE A 44 4.18 3.97 4.47
CA ILE A 44 5.44 3.64 5.15
C ILE A 44 5.88 2.29 4.65
N GLY A 45 7.06 2.21 4.04
CA GLY A 45 7.54 0.93 3.55
C GLY A 45 8.65 1.05 2.52
N GLU A 46 8.74 0.03 1.69
CA GLU A 46 9.82 -0.08 0.72
C GLU A 46 9.50 0.62 -0.59
N PHE A 47 10.55 1.17 -1.19
CA PHE A 47 10.49 1.83 -2.49
C PHE A 47 11.56 1.26 -3.41
N LYS A 48 11.28 1.29 -4.69
CA LYS A 48 12.25 0.94 -5.73
C LYS A 48 11.97 1.85 -6.93
N ASP A 49 13.02 2.56 -7.37
CA ASP A 49 12.92 3.46 -8.52
C ASP A 49 11.69 4.39 -8.44
N ASP A 50 11.56 5.07 -7.29
CA ASP A 50 10.49 6.04 -7.01
C ASP A 50 9.12 5.45 -6.74
N GLU A 51 8.93 4.14 -6.83
CA GLU A 51 7.63 3.52 -6.64
C GLU A 51 7.55 2.63 -5.40
N MET A 52 6.37 2.57 -4.80
CA MET A 52 6.11 1.63 -3.71
C MET A 52 6.34 0.22 -4.24
N HIS A 53 7.11 -0.57 -3.49
CA HIS A 53 7.50 -1.91 -3.91
C HIS A 53 7.85 -2.74 -2.68
N GLY A 54 7.52 -4.04 -2.70
CA GLY A 54 7.78 -4.89 -1.54
C GLY A 54 6.78 -4.65 -0.43
N GLN A 55 7.23 -4.74 0.81
CA GLN A 55 6.34 -4.62 1.97
C GLN A 55 6.10 -3.17 2.37
N GLY A 56 4.84 -2.83 2.65
CA GLY A 56 4.51 -1.49 3.08
C GLY A 56 3.14 -1.39 3.74
N THR A 57 2.89 -0.23 4.34
CA THR A 57 1.63 0.08 5.02
C THR A 57 1.09 1.39 4.46
N ASN A 58 -0.13 1.36 3.93
CA ASN A 58 -0.86 2.54 3.51
C ASN A 58 -1.93 2.83 4.55
N THR A 59 -1.95 4.06 5.06
CA THR A 59 -3.00 4.51 5.96
C THR A 59 -3.74 5.65 5.27
N TYR A 60 -5.02 5.47 5.02
CA TYR A 60 -5.83 6.45 4.31
C TYR A 60 -6.38 7.48 5.29
N ALA A 61 -6.80 8.63 4.76
CA ALA A 61 -7.26 9.75 5.59
C ALA A 61 -8.41 9.37 6.53
N ASN A 62 -9.28 8.45 6.09
CA ASN A 62 -10.42 8.00 6.90
C ASN A 62 -10.04 6.95 7.94
N GLY A 63 -8.77 6.52 7.97
CA GLY A 63 -8.31 5.51 8.92
C GLY A 63 -8.26 4.09 8.38
N ASP A 64 -8.76 3.84 7.17
CA ASP A 64 -8.60 2.54 6.53
C ASP A 64 -7.10 2.26 6.35
N GLN A 65 -6.71 0.99 6.36
CA GLN A 65 -5.30 0.64 6.30
C GLN A 65 -5.06 -0.61 5.46
N TYR A 66 -4.02 -0.56 4.65
CA TYR A 66 -3.52 -1.73 3.94
C TYR A 66 -2.12 -2.05 4.43
N VAL A 67 -1.87 -3.31 4.78
CA VAL A 67 -0.54 -3.81 5.16
C VAL A 67 -0.23 -5.00 4.28
N GLY A 68 0.82 -4.91 3.48
CA GLY A 68 1.18 -6.03 2.63
C GLY A 68 2.11 -5.65 1.51
N GLU A 69 2.06 -6.43 0.44
CA GLU A 69 2.98 -6.29 -0.68
C GLU A 69 2.49 -5.27 -1.71
N PHE A 70 3.45 -4.58 -2.30
CA PHE A 70 3.23 -3.62 -3.37
C PHE A 70 4.12 -3.97 -4.55
N LYS A 71 3.65 -3.65 -5.74
CA LYS A 71 4.44 -3.76 -6.96
C LYS A 71 4.03 -2.63 -7.89
N ASP A 72 5.03 -1.88 -8.37
CA ASP A 72 4.80 -0.75 -9.30
C ASP A 72 3.74 0.21 -8.77
N GLY A 73 3.80 0.51 -7.46
CA GLY A 73 2.91 1.46 -6.81
C GLY A 73 1.53 0.94 -6.47
N LYS A 74 1.25 -0.34 -6.71
CA LYS A 74 -0.08 -0.92 -6.50
C LYS A 74 -0.04 -2.08 -5.51
N LYS A 75 -1.16 -2.29 -4.81
CA LYS A 75 -1.31 -3.47 -3.96
C LYS A 75 -1.20 -4.71 -4.85
N HIS A 76 -0.36 -5.65 -4.44
CA HIS A 76 -0.09 -6.85 -5.21
C HIS A 76 0.41 -7.95 -4.28
N GLY A 77 0.03 -9.21 -4.55
CA GLY A 77 0.43 -10.32 -3.70
C GLY A 77 -0.36 -10.36 -2.41
N GLN A 78 0.26 -10.83 -1.33
CA GLN A 78 -0.43 -11.02 -0.05
C GLN A 78 -0.57 -9.70 0.72
N GLY A 79 -1.76 -9.46 1.27
CA GLY A 79 -1.98 -8.27 2.07
C GLY A 79 -3.22 -8.36 2.93
N THR A 80 -3.33 -7.39 3.85
CA THR A 80 -4.47 -7.25 4.75
C THR A 80 -5.02 -5.83 4.62
N PHE A 81 -6.28 -5.71 4.29
CA PHE A 81 -6.98 -4.43 4.26
C PHE A 81 -7.98 -4.39 5.42
N THR A 82 -7.90 -3.33 6.22
CA THR A 82 -8.79 -3.14 7.36
C THR A 82 -9.57 -1.84 7.17
N TRP A 83 -10.90 -1.93 7.20
CA TRP A 83 -11.77 -0.76 7.10
C TRP A 83 -12.16 -0.27 8.49
N THR A 84 -12.42 1.01 8.61
CA THR A 84 -12.76 1.62 9.91
C THR A 84 -14.06 1.11 10.49
N ASP A 85 -14.95 0.57 9.64
CA ASP A 85 -16.22 0.00 10.12
C ASP A 85 -16.05 -1.39 10.73
N GLY A 86 -14.83 -1.93 10.71
CA GLY A 86 -14.53 -3.23 11.30
C GLY A 86 -14.41 -4.37 10.30
N ASP A 87 -14.69 -4.12 9.02
CA ASP A 87 -14.50 -5.14 7.99
C ASP A 87 -13.00 -5.36 7.75
N LYS A 88 -12.64 -6.56 7.29
CA LYS A 88 -11.24 -6.92 7.07
C LYS A 88 -11.13 -7.93 5.93
N TYR A 89 -10.19 -7.71 5.03
CA TYR A 89 -9.84 -8.69 4.00
C TYR A 89 -8.40 -9.13 4.19
N VAL A 90 -8.17 -10.45 4.16
CA VAL A 90 -6.83 -11.04 4.21
C VAL A 90 -6.68 -11.95 3.01
N GLY A 91 -5.75 -11.65 2.13
CA GLY A 91 -5.55 -12.50 0.97
C GLY A 91 -4.75 -11.82 -0.12
N GLU A 92 -4.97 -12.30 -1.34
CA GLU A 92 -4.20 -11.85 -2.50
C GLU A 92 -4.82 -10.62 -3.16
N PHE A 93 -3.96 -9.78 -3.69
CA PHE A 93 -4.32 -8.58 -4.46
C PHE A 93 -3.60 -8.60 -5.79
N LYS A 94 -4.21 -7.98 -6.78
CA LYS A 94 -3.58 -7.75 -8.08
C LYS A 94 -4.09 -6.42 -8.61
N ASP A 95 -3.14 -5.54 -8.95
CA ASP A 95 -3.46 -4.20 -9.47
C ASP A 95 -4.49 -3.48 -8.61
N ASP A 96 -4.26 -3.45 -7.28
CA ASP A 96 -5.09 -2.80 -6.27
C ASP A 96 -6.43 -3.48 -5.98
N LEU A 97 -6.73 -4.59 -6.63
CA LEU A 97 -8.02 -5.29 -6.47
C LEU A 97 -7.85 -6.61 -5.75
N LYS A 98 -8.86 -7.03 -4.99
CA LYS A 98 -8.88 -8.36 -4.41
C LYS A 98 -8.88 -9.39 -5.54
N HIS A 99 -7.98 -10.37 -5.44
CA HIS A 99 -7.79 -11.35 -6.51
C HIS A 99 -7.18 -12.62 -5.92
N GLY A 100 -7.60 -13.79 -6.42
CA GLY A 100 -7.09 -15.06 -5.92
C GLY A 100 -7.69 -15.44 -4.58
N GLN A 101 -6.98 -16.23 -3.79
CA GLN A 101 -7.47 -16.70 -2.49
C GLN A 101 -7.54 -15.58 -1.47
N GLY A 102 -8.68 -15.47 -0.78
CA GLY A 102 -8.81 -14.46 0.27
C GLY A 102 -10.03 -14.67 1.14
N THR A 103 -9.99 -14.03 2.31
CA THR A 103 -11.06 -14.11 3.31
C THR A 103 -11.50 -12.69 3.68
N TYR A 104 -12.76 -12.39 3.45
CA TYR A 104 -13.38 -11.13 3.85
C TYR A 104 -14.21 -11.38 5.09
N THR A 105 -13.93 -10.66 6.17
CA THR A 105 -14.69 -10.78 7.43
C THR A 105 -15.37 -9.44 7.69
N MET A 106 -16.69 -9.47 7.75
CA MET A 106 -17.47 -8.26 8.07
C MET A 106 -17.44 -7.99 9.57
N ALA A 107 -17.69 -6.74 9.94
CA ALA A 107 -17.72 -6.33 11.33
C ALA A 107 -18.68 -7.17 12.17
N ASN A 108 -19.77 -7.65 11.57
CA ASN A 108 -20.76 -8.49 12.26
C ASN A 108 -20.37 -9.96 12.34
N GLY A 109 -19.18 -10.32 11.84
CA GLY A 109 -18.69 -11.71 11.89
C GLY A 109 -19.00 -12.53 10.65
N THR A 110 -19.75 -12.01 9.70
CA THR A 110 -20.03 -12.73 8.45
C THR A 110 -18.73 -12.88 7.65
N VAL A 111 -18.49 -14.08 7.11
CA VAL A 111 -17.25 -14.40 6.41
C VAL A 111 -17.51 -14.80 4.97
N GLY A 112 -16.80 -14.16 4.03
CA GLY A 112 -16.76 -14.58 2.64
C GLY A 112 -15.36 -15.06 2.30
N LYS A 113 -15.20 -16.36 2.05
CA LYS A 113 -13.90 -16.97 1.81
C LYS A 113 -13.92 -17.74 0.50
N GLY A 114 -12.86 -17.61 -0.26
CA GLY A 114 -12.72 -18.35 -1.50
C GLY A 114 -11.86 -17.61 -2.51
N ILE A 115 -12.23 -17.76 -3.78
CA ILE A 115 -11.52 -17.15 -4.91
C ILE A 115 -12.18 -15.82 -5.27
N TRP A 116 -11.37 -14.78 -5.35
CA TRP A 116 -11.79 -13.41 -5.67
C TRP A 116 -11.29 -13.03 -7.05
N GLU A 117 -12.04 -12.20 -7.73
CA GLU A 117 -11.66 -11.68 -9.04
C GLU A 117 -12.27 -10.28 -9.18
N ASN A 118 -11.41 -9.30 -9.44
CA ASN A 118 -11.83 -7.89 -9.58
C ASN A 118 -12.73 -7.43 -8.43
N ASP A 119 -12.29 -7.69 -7.20
CA ASP A 119 -12.97 -7.33 -5.95
C ASP A 119 -14.23 -8.13 -5.65
N GLU A 120 -14.57 -9.12 -6.43
CA GLU A 120 -15.77 -9.93 -6.21
C GLU A 120 -15.43 -11.38 -5.86
N LEU A 121 -16.20 -11.95 -4.93
CA LEU A 121 -16.06 -13.36 -4.56
C LEU A 121 -16.76 -14.20 -5.64
N VAL A 122 -15.98 -14.91 -6.45
CA VAL A 122 -16.51 -15.67 -7.60
C VAL A 122 -16.62 -17.16 -7.34
N GLU A 123 -15.81 -17.72 -6.42
CA GLU A 123 -15.89 -19.14 -6.04
C GLU A 123 -15.78 -19.26 -4.53
N PRO A 124 -16.92 -19.26 -3.82
CA PRO A 124 -16.89 -19.43 -2.37
C PRO A 124 -16.37 -20.82 -1.97
N ASN A 125 -15.62 -20.84 -0.89
CA ASN A 125 -15.16 -22.09 -0.29
C ASN A 125 -16.22 -22.63 0.68
#